data_25155b54d2c8cbab89d06139d45eef8f
#
_entry.id   25155b54d2c8cbab89d06139d45eef8f
#
_cell.length_a   1.000
_cell.length_b   1.000
_cell.length_c   1.000
_cell.angle_alpha   90.00
_cell.angle_beta   90.00
_cell.angle_gamma   90.00
#
_symmetry.space_group_name_H-M   'P 1'
#
loop_
_entity.id
_entity.type
_entity.pdbx_description
1 polymer ?
#
loop_
_entity_poly.entity_id
_entity_poly.type
_entity_poly.pdbx_seq_one_letter_code
_entity_poly.pdbx_strand_id
1 'polypeptide(L)'
;MKIIEILSDKIEEEVCDAKSYIEMAIKYKEEYPELSRTLYNISNQEMEHMNLLHGEVTEIIRKYRETNGEPPADMLAVYNYLHKKQIEKSMEVKRMQAMYKEA
;
A
#
# COMPACT_ATOMS: atom_id res chain seq x y z
N MET A 1 -16.65 -4.48 -9.95
CA MET A 1 -16.99 -3.05 -9.76
C MET A 1 -15.82 -2.19 -10.19
N LYS A 2 -16.09 -1.26 -11.05
CA LYS A 2 -15.05 -0.38 -11.61
C LYS A 2 -14.28 0.39 -10.54
N ILE A 3 -14.98 0.88 -9.53
CA ILE A 3 -14.34 1.65 -8.45
C ILE A 3 -13.32 0.81 -7.67
N ILE A 4 -13.58 -0.49 -7.48
CA ILE A 4 -12.63 -1.37 -6.79
C ILE A 4 -11.34 -1.55 -7.61
N GLU A 5 -11.47 -1.67 -8.93
CA GLU A 5 -10.30 -1.75 -9.82
C GLU A 5 -9.47 -0.47 -9.73
N ILE A 6 -10.11 0.70 -9.78
CA ILE A 6 -9.45 2.00 -9.69
C ILE A 6 -8.70 2.13 -8.35
N LEU A 7 -9.36 1.79 -7.26
CA LEU A 7 -8.75 1.89 -5.92
C LEU A 7 -7.62 0.88 -5.74
N SER A 8 -7.78 -0.33 -6.28
CA SER A 8 -6.72 -1.35 -6.23
C SER A 8 -5.47 -0.87 -6.96
N ASP A 9 -5.62 -0.22 -8.12
CA ASP A 9 -4.50 0.36 -8.86
C ASP A 9 -3.83 1.47 -8.06
N LYS A 10 -4.61 2.31 -7.39
CA LYS A 10 -4.07 3.38 -6.54
C LYS A 10 -3.30 2.82 -5.34
N ILE A 11 -3.81 1.77 -4.71
CA ILE A 11 -3.12 1.09 -3.61
C ILE A 11 -1.78 0.55 -4.09
N GLU A 12 -1.75 -0.07 -5.28
CA GLU A 12 -0.52 -0.59 -5.87
C GLU A 12 0.50 0.53 -6.09
N GLU A 13 0.06 1.69 -6.61
CA GLU A 13 0.93 2.85 -6.80
C GLU A 13 1.53 3.31 -5.47
N GLU A 14 0.71 3.43 -4.41
CA GLU A 14 1.18 3.88 -3.09
C GLU A 14 2.21 2.92 -2.49
N VAL A 15 1.99 1.61 -2.59
CA VAL A 15 2.93 0.61 -2.09
C VAL A 15 4.25 0.65 -2.86
N CYS A 16 4.18 0.75 -4.19
CA CYS A 16 5.38 0.85 -5.03
C CYS A 16 6.16 2.13 -4.73
N ASP A 17 5.46 3.25 -4.54
CA ASP A 17 6.09 4.53 -4.17
C ASP A 17 6.74 4.44 -2.80
N ALA A 18 6.04 3.86 -1.81
CA ALA A 18 6.59 3.66 -0.46
C ALA A 18 7.89 2.86 -0.51
N LYS A 19 7.92 1.80 -1.31
CA LYS A 19 9.11 0.97 -1.48
C LYS A 19 10.26 1.76 -2.10
N SER A 20 9.98 2.50 -3.16
CA SER A 20 10.98 3.32 -3.84
C SER A 20 11.60 4.35 -2.88
N TYR A 21 10.77 5.04 -2.10
CA TYR A 21 11.25 6.04 -1.14
C TYR A 21 12.08 5.42 -0.03
N ILE A 22 11.69 4.27 0.52
CA ILE A 22 12.49 3.65 1.59
C ILE A 22 13.81 3.10 1.07
N GLU A 23 13.85 2.57 -0.15
CA GLU A 23 15.10 2.13 -0.78
C GLU A 23 16.05 3.30 -0.95
N MET A 24 15.56 4.45 -1.42
CA MET A 24 16.36 5.66 -1.55
C MET A 24 16.83 6.18 -0.19
N ALA A 25 15.96 6.15 0.81
CA ALA A 25 16.30 6.59 2.17
C ALA A 25 17.47 5.78 2.72
N ILE A 26 17.44 4.46 2.57
CA ILE A 26 18.51 3.57 3.01
C ILE A 26 19.81 3.86 2.23
N LYS A 27 19.69 4.01 0.91
CA LYS A 27 20.84 4.24 0.03
C LYS A 27 21.60 5.52 0.36
N TYR A 28 20.88 6.60 0.68
CA TYR A 28 21.48 7.92 0.87
C TYR A 28 21.62 8.34 2.32
N LYS A 29 21.45 7.41 3.26
CA LYS A 29 21.46 7.71 4.69
C LYS A 29 22.77 8.38 5.16
N GLU A 30 23.91 7.92 4.70
CA GLU A 30 25.20 8.45 5.10
C GLU A 30 25.58 9.71 4.33
N GLU A 31 25.36 9.72 3.02
CA GLU A 31 25.78 10.82 2.14
C GLU A 31 24.88 12.05 2.29
N TYR A 32 23.56 11.83 2.42
CA TYR A 32 22.55 12.90 2.50
C TYR A 32 21.57 12.61 3.63
N PRO A 33 21.98 12.75 4.90
CA PRO A 33 21.15 12.32 6.03
C PRO A 33 19.81 13.04 6.15
N GLU A 34 19.76 14.34 5.84
CA GLU A 34 18.48 15.09 5.90
C GLU A 34 17.52 14.66 4.79
N LEU A 35 18.04 14.52 3.56
CA LEU A 35 17.25 14.01 2.45
C LEU A 35 16.74 12.60 2.75
N SER A 36 17.61 11.75 3.27
CA SER A 36 17.25 10.38 3.65
C SER A 36 16.10 10.35 4.64
N ARG A 37 16.12 11.20 5.66
CA ARG A 37 15.04 11.30 6.65
C ARG A 37 13.73 11.75 6.02
N THR A 38 13.80 12.72 5.10
CA THR A 38 12.62 13.18 4.36
C THR A 38 12.03 12.04 3.53
N LEU A 39 12.87 11.29 2.82
CA LEU A 39 12.43 10.14 2.02
C LEU A 39 11.80 9.04 2.90
N TYR A 40 12.36 8.80 4.07
CA TYR A 40 11.78 7.88 5.03
C TYR A 40 10.37 8.34 5.47
N ASN A 41 10.21 9.62 5.78
CA ASN A 41 8.92 10.17 6.16
C ASN A 41 7.89 10.07 5.03
N ILE A 42 8.31 10.32 3.79
CA ILE A 42 7.43 10.18 2.61
C ILE A 42 7.01 8.71 2.46
N SER A 43 7.94 7.77 2.63
CA SER A 43 7.61 6.34 2.59
C SER A 43 6.50 5.99 3.60
N ASN A 44 6.61 6.50 4.84
CA ASN A 44 5.58 6.29 5.86
C ASN A 44 4.24 6.90 5.45
N GLN A 45 4.23 8.09 4.86
CA GLN A 45 3.01 8.75 4.38
C GLN A 45 2.33 7.95 3.27
N GLU A 46 3.11 7.38 2.35
CA GLU A 46 2.58 6.53 1.29
C GLU A 46 1.91 5.28 1.85
N MET A 47 2.47 4.69 2.91
CA MET A 47 1.86 3.55 3.60
C MET A 47 0.56 3.94 4.31
N GLU A 48 0.47 5.14 4.87
CA GLU A 48 -0.77 5.66 5.45
C GLU A 48 -1.84 5.83 4.37
N HIS A 49 -1.49 6.37 3.20
CA HIS A 49 -2.41 6.50 2.05
C HIS A 49 -2.93 5.14 1.62
N MET A 50 -2.04 4.15 1.52
CA MET A 50 -2.43 2.77 1.19
C MET A 50 -3.48 2.24 2.16
N ASN A 51 -3.26 2.43 3.47
CA ASN A 51 -4.19 1.96 4.50
C ASN A 51 -5.54 2.65 4.41
N LEU A 52 -5.56 3.96 4.15
CA LEU A 52 -6.81 4.72 3.97
C LEU A 52 -7.60 4.22 2.77
N LEU A 53 -6.93 4.02 1.64
CA LEU A 53 -7.57 3.51 0.42
C LEU A 53 -8.10 2.09 0.61
N HIS A 54 -7.34 1.24 1.28
CA HIS A 54 -7.76 -0.13 1.59
C HIS A 54 -9.01 -0.14 2.48
N GLY A 55 -9.08 0.76 3.46
CA GLY A 55 -10.27 0.92 4.30
C GLY A 55 -11.51 1.28 3.48
N GLU A 56 -11.36 2.16 2.49
CA GLU A 56 -12.47 2.53 1.60
C GLU A 56 -12.92 1.35 0.72
N VAL A 57 -11.99 0.55 0.22
CA VAL A 57 -12.33 -0.66 -0.55
C VAL A 57 -13.17 -1.61 0.31
N THR A 58 -12.74 -1.86 1.52
CA THR A 58 -13.45 -2.73 2.47
C THR A 58 -14.86 -2.23 2.71
N GLU A 59 -15.04 -0.92 2.92
CA GLU A 59 -16.34 -0.31 3.17
C GLU A 59 -17.26 -0.40 1.94
N ILE A 60 -16.73 -0.18 0.74
CA ILE A 60 -17.50 -0.28 -0.51
C ILE A 60 -18.01 -1.71 -0.71
N ILE A 61 -17.16 -2.71 -0.47
CA ILE A 61 -17.57 -4.11 -0.59
C ILE A 61 -18.64 -4.45 0.45
N ARG A 62 -18.48 -3.98 1.68
CA ARG A 62 -19.48 -4.19 2.75
C ARG A 62 -20.84 -3.65 2.35
N LYS A 63 -20.90 -2.40 1.87
CA LYS A 63 -22.13 -1.76 1.42
C LYS A 63 -22.75 -2.49 0.23
N TYR A 64 -21.95 -2.93 -0.70
CA TYR A 64 -22.44 -3.70 -1.85
C TYR A 64 -23.13 -4.98 -1.40
N ARG A 65 -22.55 -5.71 -0.45
CA ARG A 65 -23.14 -6.93 0.09
C ARG A 65 -24.49 -6.68 0.75
N GLU A 66 -24.66 -5.56 1.45
CA GLU A 66 -25.92 -5.20 2.11
C GLU A 66 -27.06 -5.00 1.11
N THR A 67 -26.79 -4.42 -0.05
CA THR A 67 -27.83 -4.04 -1.02
C THR A 67 -27.97 -5.02 -2.18
N ASN A 68 -26.91 -5.74 -2.56
CA ASN A 68 -26.87 -6.55 -3.79
C ASN A 68 -26.49 -8.01 -3.55
N GLY A 69 -26.22 -8.41 -2.30
CA GLY A 69 -25.69 -9.74 -2.00
C GLY A 69 -24.22 -9.85 -2.32
N GLU A 70 -23.71 -11.07 -2.47
CA GLU A 70 -22.29 -11.29 -2.73
C GLU A 70 -21.87 -10.76 -4.10
N PRO A 71 -20.69 -10.12 -4.20
CA PRO A 71 -20.12 -9.77 -5.48
C PRO A 71 -19.84 -11.01 -6.34
N PRO A 72 -19.72 -10.86 -7.67
CA PRO A 72 -19.37 -11.99 -8.54
C PRO A 72 -18.10 -12.71 -8.08
N ALA A 73 -18.11 -14.03 -8.10
CA ALA A 73 -17.04 -14.86 -7.58
C ALA A 73 -15.70 -14.59 -8.28
N ASP A 74 -15.73 -14.38 -9.60
CA ASP A 74 -14.54 -14.07 -10.39
C ASP A 74 -13.92 -12.73 -9.99
N MET A 75 -14.73 -11.73 -9.71
CA MET A 75 -14.30 -10.42 -9.24
C MET A 75 -13.63 -10.54 -7.87
N LEU A 76 -14.23 -11.28 -6.95
CA LEU A 76 -13.66 -11.52 -5.62
C LEU A 76 -12.33 -12.26 -5.70
N ALA A 77 -12.21 -13.24 -6.60
CA ALA A 77 -10.98 -13.99 -6.77
C ALA A 77 -9.83 -13.09 -7.23
N VAL A 78 -10.09 -12.22 -8.21
CA VAL A 78 -9.11 -11.25 -8.70
C VAL A 78 -8.72 -10.26 -7.61
N TYR A 79 -9.71 -9.69 -6.92
CA TYR A 79 -9.45 -8.74 -5.82
C TYR A 79 -8.62 -9.39 -4.72
N ASN A 80 -8.96 -10.60 -4.29
CA ASN A 80 -8.24 -11.30 -3.23
C ASN A 80 -6.79 -11.60 -3.63
N TYR A 81 -6.56 -11.95 -4.89
CA TYR A 81 -5.22 -12.15 -5.42
C TYR A 81 -4.38 -10.88 -5.35
N LEU A 82 -4.93 -9.77 -5.86
CA LEU A 82 -4.26 -8.47 -5.85
C LEU A 82 -3.99 -7.98 -4.42
N HIS A 83 -4.97 -8.15 -3.54
CA HIS A 83 -4.85 -7.77 -2.14
C HIS A 83 -3.72 -8.55 -1.43
N LYS A 84 -3.65 -9.86 -1.68
CA LYS A 84 -2.56 -10.69 -1.13
C LYS A 84 -1.20 -10.20 -1.59
N LYS A 85 -1.05 -9.85 -2.88
CA LYS A 85 0.19 -9.29 -3.42
C LYS A 85 0.54 -7.96 -2.78
N GLN A 86 -0.45 -7.11 -2.56
CA GLN A 86 -0.26 -5.81 -1.90
C GLN A 86 0.20 -5.98 -0.45
N ILE A 87 -0.37 -6.95 0.28
CA ILE A 87 0.04 -7.26 1.65
C ILE A 87 1.51 -7.72 1.67
N GLU A 88 1.91 -8.61 0.77
CA GLU A 88 3.29 -9.10 0.69
C GLU A 88 4.27 -7.95 0.47
N LYS A 89 3.97 -7.05 -0.47
CA LYS A 89 4.79 -5.85 -0.73
C LYS A 89 4.81 -4.91 0.46
N SER A 90 3.67 -4.71 1.10
CA SER A 90 3.53 -3.87 2.29
C SER A 90 4.41 -4.38 3.45
N MET A 91 4.46 -5.69 3.66
CA MET A 91 5.32 -6.30 4.68
C MET A 91 6.79 -6.07 4.37
N GLU A 92 7.18 -6.15 3.11
CA GLU A 92 8.55 -5.85 2.69
C GLU A 92 8.92 -4.41 2.98
N VAL A 93 8.04 -3.46 2.66
CA VAL A 93 8.25 -2.04 2.95
C VAL A 93 8.40 -1.80 4.45
N LYS A 94 7.53 -2.37 5.26
CA LYS A 94 7.58 -2.24 6.73
C LYS A 94 8.88 -2.77 7.29
N ARG A 95 9.37 -3.90 6.77
CA ARG A 95 10.65 -4.47 7.16
C ARG A 95 11.79 -3.51 6.86
N MET A 96 11.80 -2.92 5.68
CA MET A 96 12.82 -1.95 5.27
C MET A 96 12.76 -0.67 6.10
N GLN A 97 11.57 -0.20 6.43
CA GLN A 97 11.38 0.96 7.32
C GLN A 97 11.93 0.67 8.73
N ALA A 98 11.71 -0.53 9.24
CA ALA A 98 12.25 -0.94 10.54
C ALA A 98 13.78 -1.02 10.51
N MET A 99 14.36 -1.57 9.43
CA MET A 99 15.80 -1.61 9.24
C MET A 99 16.40 -0.21 9.20
N TYR A 100 15.73 0.72 8.55
CA TYR A 100 16.18 2.12 8.47
C TYR A 100 16.31 2.75 9.86
N LYS A 101 15.35 2.50 10.75
CA LYS A 101 15.37 3.03 12.13
C LYS A 101 16.50 2.45 12.97
N GLU A 102 16.81 1.18 12.79
CA GLU A 102 17.83 0.48 13.59
C GLU A 102 19.26 0.84 13.16
N ALA A 103 19.45 1.23 11.93
CA ALA A 103 20.75 1.63 11.41
C ALA A 103 21.16 3.06 11.86
#